data_543bc40126f2397f1ce1553775b65118
#
_entry.id   543bc40126f2397f1ce1553775b65118
#
_cell.length_a   1.000
_cell.length_b   1.000
_cell.length_c   1.000
_cell.angle_alpha   90.00
_cell.angle_beta   90.00
_cell.angle_gamma   90.00
#
_symmetry.space_group_name_H-M   'P 1'
#
loop_
_entity.id
_entity.type
_entity.pdbx_description
1 polymer ?
#
loop_
_entity_poly.entity_id
_entity_poly.type
_entity_poly.pdbx_seq_one_letter_code
_entity_poly.pdbx_strand_id
1 'polypeptide(L)'
;MRSWVIPLLLAGVALAFDAADRRVPFSVLATGLLDEPAHLATAALGLLALACFIDAPRRFYVAGLIASVAIDLDHIPLYLGLLGNQDQRPVTHSLTTVLVIALAAAVSRRHRAVLAGCVAGLLIHFARDIAEGPPGVRMLWPIRDTAWTASYWWFLAMIITFTAVRLIFMTTGIPRRRARLFQPPVPVTSSETRSIPV
;
A
#
# COMPACT_ATOMS: atom_id res chain seq x y z
N MET A 1 -1.12 25.71 0.52
CA MET A 1 -2.23 24.98 -0.13
C MET A 1 -3.20 24.47 0.94
N ARG A 2 -4.50 24.61 0.74
CA ARG A 2 -5.49 24.06 1.68
C ARG A 2 -5.30 22.55 1.70
N SER A 3 -5.16 21.96 2.88
CA SER A 3 -4.75 20.55 3.08
C SER A 3 -5.68 19.51 2.41
N TRP A 4 -6.94 19.87 2.14
CA TRP A 4 -7.92 19.01 1.47
C TRP A 4 -7.69 18.83 -0.05
N VAL A 5 -6.89 19.70 -0.67
CA VAL A 5 -6.58 19.60 -2.12
C VAL A 5 -5.77 18.34 -2.44
N ILE A 6 -4.86 17.95 -1.55
CA ILE A 6 -3.97 16.79 -1.79
C ILE A 6 -4.75 15.48 -1.99
N PRO A 7 -5.65 15.06 -1.08
CA PRO A 7 -6.37 13.80 -1.29
C PRO A 7 -7.29 13.84 -2.52
N LEU A 8 -7.90 14.97 -2.84
CA LEU A 8 -8.71 15.10 -4.06
C LEU A 8 -7.86 15.06 -5.32
N LEU A 9 -6.68 15.67 -5.30
CA LEU A 9 -5.72 15.60 -6.42
C LEU A 9 -5.24 14.17 -6.66
N LEU A 10 -4.87 13.46 -5.59
CA LEU A 10 -4.43 12.07 -5.69
C LEU A 10 -5.55 11.16 -6.22
N ALA A 11 -6.78 11.33 -5.75
CA ALA A 11 -7.93 10.60 -6.27
C ALA A 11 -8.15 10.91 -7.76
N GLY A 12 -8.08 12.17 -8.15
CA GLY A 12 -8.21 12.60 -9.54
C GLY A 12 -7.10 12.01 -10.43
N VAL A 13 -5.85 12.01 -9.96
CA VAL A 13 -4.71 11.41 -10.67
C VAL A 13 -4.91 9.91 -10.84
N ALA A 14 -5.26 9.18 -9.76
CA ALA A 14 -5.48 7.74 -9.83
C ALA A 14 -6.57 7.38 -10.85
N LEU A 15 -7.71 8.08 -10.81
CA LEU A 15 -8.83 7.86 -11.74
C LEU A 15 -8.51 8.26 -13.18
N ALA A 16 -7.77 9.35 -13.38
CA ALA A 16 -7.43 9.83 -14.72
C ALA A 16 -6.45 8.87 -15.43
N PHE A 17 -5.42 8.43 -14.74
CA PHE A 17 -4.45 7.47 -15.29
C PHE A 17 -5.07 6.09 -15.52
N ASP A 18 -5.87 5.58 -14.58
CA ASP A 18 -6.63 4.34 -14.77
C ASP A 18 -7.59 4.43 -15.98
N ALA A 19 -8.31 5.54 -16.12
CA ALA A 19 -9.21 5.74 -17.26
C ALA A 19 -8.45 5.90 -18.59
N ALA A 20 -7.22 6.42 -18.58
CA ALA A 20 -6.37 6.51 -19.76
C ALA A 20 -5.84 5.13 -20.14
N ASP A 21 -5.33 4.35 -19.18
CA ASP A 21 -4.81 3.01 -19.42
C ASP A 21 -5.86 2.11 -20.07
N ARG A 22 -7.10 2.12 -19.57
CA ARG A 22 -8.22 1.34 -20.15
C ARG A 22 -8.59 1.70 -21.59
N ARG A 23 -8.13 2.83 -22.12
CA ARG A 23 -8.44 3.30 -23.48
C ARG A 23 -7.31 3.08 -24.46
N VAL A 24 -6.11 2.81 -23.99
CA VAL A 24 -4.93 2.62 -24.84
C VAL A 24 -4.76 1.12 -25.14
N PRO A 25 -4.48 0.74 -26.40
CA PRO A 25 -4.14 -0.64 -26.70
C PRO A 25 -2.93 -1.09 -25.88
N PHE A 26 -2.99 -2.32 -25.42
CA PHE A 26 -1.93 -2.89 -24.58
C PHE A 26 -0.55 -2.76 -25.27
N SER A 27 0.35 -2.13 -24.56
CA SER A 27 1.79 -2.19 -24.82
C SER A 27 2.53 -2.05 -23.51
N VAL A 28 3.65 -2.74 -23.36
CA VAL A 28 4.47 -2.72 -22.14
C VAL A 28 4.82 -1.30 -21.71
N LEU A 29 5.18 -0.45 -22.68
CA LEU A 29 5.54 0.94 -22.39
C LEU A 29 4.32 1.77 -21.98
N ALA A 30 3.19 1.62 -22.71
CA ALA A 30 1.98 2.38 -22.39
C ALA A 30 1.43 1.98 -21.01
N THR A 31 1.37 0.69 -20.71
CA THR A 31 0.94 0.18 -19.40
C THR A 31 1.85 0.70 -18.30
N GLY A 32 3.18 0.58 -18.42
CA GLY A 32 4.10 1.13 -17.41
C GLY A 32 3.97 2.65 -17.22
N LEU A 33 3.70 3.42 -18.27
CA LEU A 33 3.55 4.88 -18.17
C LEU A 33 2.19 5.33 -17.62
N LEU A 34 1.15 4.53 -17.75
CA LEU A 34 -0.21 4.89 -17.36
C LEU A 34 -0.63 4.20 -16.07
N ASP A 35 -0.30 2.95 -15.90
CA ASP A 35 -0.70 2.14 -14.75
C ASP A 35 0.10 2.49 -13.48
N GLU A 36 1.43 2.62 -13.59
CA GLU A 36 2.28 2.93 -12.45
C GLU A 36 1.94 4.26 -11.73
N PRO A 37 1.63 5.37 -12.42
CA PRO A 37 1.16 6.58 -11.75
C PRO A 37 -0.17 6.39 -11.02
N ALA A 38 -1.06 5.53 -11.53
CA ALA A 38 -2.32 5.21 -10.86
C ALA A 38 -2.08 4.38 -9.59
N HIS A 39 -1.17 3.37 -9.62
CA HIS A 39 -0.73 2.63 -8.44
C HIS A 39 -0.11 3.55 -7.39
N LEU A 40 0.81 4.42 -7.79
CA LEU A 40 1.47 5.36 -6.89
C LEU A 40 0.48 6.31 -6.22
N ALA A 41 -0.45 6.90 -7.01
CA ALA A 41 -1.46 7.82 -6.49
C ALA A 41 -2.43 7.12 -5.53
N THR A 42 -2.85 5.90 -5.87
CA THR A 42 -3.71 5.06 -5.01
C THR A 42 -3.01 4.70 -3.70
N ALA A 43 -1.73 4.29 -3.77
CA ALA A 43 -0.94 3.98 -2.58
C ALA A 43 -0.71 5.22 -1.72
N ALA A 44 -0.41 6.37 -2.31
CA ALA A 44 -0.25 7.62 -1.58
C ALA A 44 -1.53 8.01 -0.84
N LEU A 45 -2.69 7.87 -1.49
CA LEU A 45 -3.99 8.17 -0.90
C LEU A 45 -4.32 7.21 0.24
N GLY A 46 -4.11 5.90 0.06
CA GLY A 46 -4.31 4.88 1.09
C GLY A 46 -3.39 5.07 2.31
N LEU A 47 -2.11 5.37 2.07
CA LEU A 47 -1.15 5.65 3.13
C LEU A 47 -1.48 6.95 3.88
N LEU A 48 -2.00 7.98 3.19
CA LEU A 48 -2.51 9.20 3.84
C LEU A 48 -3.75 8.92 4.69
N ALA A 49 -4.64 8.04 4.26
CA ALA A 49 -5.78 7.61 5.06
C ALA A 49 -5.30 6.81 6.28
N LEU A 50 -4.37 5.88 6.11
CA LEU A 50 -3.76 5.11 7.19
C LEU A 50 -3.07 6.00 8.22
N ALA A 51 -2.42 7.09 7.79
CA ALA A 51 -1.79 8.08 8.67
C ALA A 51 -2.79 8.81 9.61
N CYS A 52 -4.08 8.65 9.41
CA CYS A 52 -5.08 9.13 10.36
C CYS A 52 -5.16 8.26 11.62
N PHE A 53 -4.83 6.97 11.51
CA PHE A 53 -5.00 5.97 12.57
C PHE A 53 -3.68 5.56 13.24
N ILE A 54 -2.58 5.58 12.50
CA ILE A 54 -1.26 5.17 13.02
C ILE A 54 -0.27 6.34 13.02
N ASP A 55 0.62 6.32 14.03
CA ASP A 55 1.79 7.19 14.10
C ASP A 55 3.01 6.37 13.67
N ALA A 56 3.44 6.56 12.43
CA ALA A 56 4.56 5.85 11.85
C ALA A 56 5.64 6.83 11.36
N PRO A 57 6.92 6.45 11.41
CA PRO A 57 8.01 7.30 10.94
C PRO A 57 7.95 7.47 9.41
N ARG A 58 8.51 8.57 8.89
CA ARG A 58 8.54 8.88 7.45
C ARG A 58 9.00 7.69 6.58
N ARG A 59 9.99 6.93 7.05
CA ARG A 59 10.51 5.74 6.35
C ARG A 59 9.45 4.66 6.08
N PHE A 60 8.41 4.54 6.94
CA PHE A 60 7.28 3.65 6.70
C PHE A 60 6.52 4.05 5.43
N TYR A 61 6.13 5.32 5.33
CA TYR A 61 5.34 5.83 4.20
C TYR A 61 6.14 5.80 2.90
N VAL A 62 7.41 6.19 2.95
CA VAL A 62 8.30 6.15 1.78
C VAL A 62 8.48 4.70 1.29
N ALA A 63 8.70 3.75 2.20
CA ALA A 63 8.84 2.34 1.83
C ALA A 63 7.54 1.78 1.24
N GLY A 64 6.38 2.16 1.76
CA GLY A 64 5.09 1.78 1.21
C GLY A 64 4.86 2.31 -0.21
N LEU A 65 5.21 3.57 -0.47
CA LEU A 65 5.13 4.15 -1.81
C LEU A 65 6.07 3.45 -2.79
N ILE A 66 7.31 3.19 -2.37
CA ILE A 66 8.28 2.49 -3.23
C ILE A 66 7.80 1.06 -3.52
N ALA A 67 7.36 0.33 -2.51
CA ALA A 67 6.95 -1.06 -2.66
C ALA A 67 5.70 -1.21 -3.54
N SER A 68 4.79 -0.22 -3.51
CA SER A 68 3.57 -0.23 -4.33
C SER A 68 3.82 -0.04 -5.83
N VAL A 69 5.03 0.32 -6.24
CA VAL A 69 5.43 0.48 -7.65
C VAL A 69 6.53 -0.51 -8.00
N ALA A 70 7.48 -0.74 -7.08
CA ALA A 70 8.62 -1.59 -7.35
C ALA A 70 8.27 -3.07 -7.54
N ILE A 71 7.10 -3.52 -7.08
CA ILE A 71 6.66 -4.90 -7.28
C ILE A 71 6.48 -5.20 -8.77
N ASP A 72 6.03 -4.23 -9.56
CA ASP A 72 5.79 -4.42 -11.00
C ASP A 72 7.06 -4.54 -11.84
N LEU A 73 8.23 -4.30 -11.24
CA LEU A 73 9.51 -4.61 -11.89
C LEU A 73 9.65 -6.12 -12.19
N ASP A 74 8.92 -6.97 -11.50
CA ASP A 74 8.90 -8.42 -11.76
C ASP A 74 8.17 -8.81 -13.05
N HIS A 75 7.38 -7.90 -13.63
CA HIS A 75 6.80 -8.07 -14.96
C HIS A 75 7.84 -7.90 -16.09
N ILE A 76 8.96 -7.23 -15.86
CA ILE A 76 9.97 -6.99 -16.89
C ILE A 76 10.47 -8.30 -17.52
N PRO A 77 10.89 -9.34 -16.76
CA PRO A 77 11.30 -10.61 -17.35
C PRO A 77 10.18 -11.31 -18.11
N LEU A 78 8.92 -11.17 -17.67
CA LEU A 78 7.75 -11.72 -18.34
C LEU A 78 7.51 -11.03 -19.70
N TYR A 79 7.58 -9.71 -19.73
CA TYR A 79 7.43 -8.92 -20.95
C TYR A 79 8.57 -9.09 -21.95
N LEU A 80 9.77 -9.43 -21.47
CA LEU A 80 10.92 -9.77 -22.31
C LEU A 80 10.85 -11.23 -22.83
N GLY A 81 9.80 -12.00 -22.51
CA GLY A 81 9.67 -13.41 -22.90
C GLY A 81 10.66 -14.34 -22.22
N LEU A 82 11.30 -13.90 -21.12
CA LEU A 82 12.26 -14.70 -20.38
C LEU A 82 11.60 -15.67 -19.39
N LEU A 83 10.34 -15.43 -19.05
CA LEU A 83 9.54 -16.23 -18.12
C LEU A 83 8.18 -16.53 -18.77
N GLY A 84 7.87 -17.79 -18.92
CA GLY A 84 6.59 -18.45 -19.17
C GLY A 84 5.49 -17.69 -19.90
N ASN A 85 4.25 -17.88 -19.49
CA ASN A 85 3.07 -17.34 -20.15
C ASN A 85 2.87 -15.85 -19.79
N GLN A 86 2.89 -14.98 -20.79
CA GLN A 86 2.71 -13.53 -20.67
C GLN A 86 1.29 -13.13 -20.20
N ASP A 87 0.33 -14.06 -20.26
CA ASP A 87 -1.06 -13.81 -19.85
C ASP A 87 -1.30 -13.93 -18.34
N GLN A 88 -0.25 -14.07 -17.52
CA GLN A 88 -0.37 -14.26 -16.10
C GLN A 88 0.48 -13.27 -15.32
N ARG A 89 -0.05 -12.75 -14.20
CA ARG A 89 0.75 -11.95 -13.28
C ARG A 89 1.80 -12.82 -12.60
N PRO A 90 3.00 -12.27 -12.29
CA PRO A 90 4.05 -12.97 -11.55
C PRO A 90 3.55 -13.52 -10.20
N VAL A 91 4.12 -14.64 -9.76
CA VAL A 91 3.74 -15.28 -8.48
C VAL A 91 4.08 -14.46 -7.25
N THR A 92 4.94 -13.47 -7.40
CA THR A 92 5.28 -12.46 -6.40
C THR A 92 4.09 -11.57 -6.05
N HIS A 93 3.11 -11.43 -6.96
CA HIS A 93 1.81 -10.80 -6.70
C HIS A 93 0.90 -11.73 -5.89
N SER A 94 1.31 -12.05 -4.65
CA SER A 94 0.56 -12.93 -3.77
C SER A 94 0.65 -12.50 -2.30
N LEU A 95 -0.31 -12.92 -1.50
CA LEU A 95 -0.27 -12.75 -0.04
C LEU A 95 0.91 -13.47 0.60
N THR A 96 1.50 -14.46 -0.06
CA THR A 96 2.73 -15.12 0.40
C THR A 96 3.89 -14.12 0.45
N THR A 97 4.06 -13.27 -0.57
CA THR A 97 5.06 -12.20 -0.57
C THR A 97 4.82 -11.24 0.59
N VAL A 98 3.58 -10.82 0.78
CA VAL A 98 3.20 -9.96 1.91
C VAL A 98 3.52 -10.63 3.25
N LEU A 99 3.19 -11.91 3.41
CA LEU A 99 3.43 -12.68 4.63
C LEU A 99 4.93 -12.79 4.93
N VAL A 100 5.75 -13.09 3.94
CA VAL A 100 7.22 -13.18 4.10
C VAL A 100 7.79 -11.85 4.59
N ILE A 101 7.37 -10.73 3.99
CA ILE A 101 7.80 -9.39 4.40
C ILE A 101 7.26 -9.06 5.81
N ALA A 102 6.02 -9.43 6.13
CA ALA A 102 5.42 -9.22 7.44
C ALA A 102 6.16 -10.01 8.54
N LEU A 103 6.53 -11.26 8.27
CA LEU A 103 7.36 -12.07 9.18
C LEU A 103 8.74 -11.46 9.37
N ALA A 104 9.38 -10.99 8.29
CA ALA A 104 10.63 -10.26 8.39
C ALA A 104 10.48 -8.97 9.23
N ALA A 105 9.35 -8.25 9.09
CA ALA A 105 9.05 -7.09 9.93
C ALA A 105 8.86 -7.45 11.40
N ALA A 106 8.28 -8.61 11.71
CA ALA A 106 8.07 -9.08 13.07
C ALA A 106 9.39 -9.38 13.80
N VAL A 107 10.35 -10.00 13.10
CA VAL A 107 11.64 -10.39 13.69
C VAL A 107 12.69 -9.27 13.64
N SER A 108 12.64 -8.38 12.67
CA SER A 108 13.66 -7.33 12.48
C SER A 108 13.29 -6.03 13.19
N ARG A 109 13.74 -5.86 14.43
CA ARG A 109 13.51 -4.61 15.17
C ARG A 109 14.03 -3.37 14.43
N ARG A 110 15.20 -3.47 13.80
CA ARG A 110 15.87 -2.37 13.08
C ARG A 110 15.09 -1.91 11.84
N HIS A 111 14.58 -2.86 11.05
CA HIS A 111 13.93 -2.58 9.77
C HIS A 111 12.40 -2.65 9.83
N ARG A 112 11.84 -2.87 11.02
CA ARG A 112 10.40 -3.10 11.22
C ARG A 112 9.50 -2.06 10.55
N ALA A 113 9.82 -0.77 10.70
CA ALA A 113 9.00 0.29 10.12
C ALA A 113 9.05 0.30 8.58
N VAL A 114 10.22 0.04 7.99
CA VAL A 114 10.38 -0.05 6.53
C VAL A 114 9.60 -1.24 5.99
N LEU A 115 9.82 -2.43 6.56
CA LEU A 115 9.16 -3.65 6.12
C LEU A 115 7.64 -3.60 6.31
N ALA A 116 7.16 -3.02 7.42
CA ALA A 116 5.72 -2.80 7.63
C ALA A 116 5.15 -1.79 6.63
N GLY A 117 5.92 -0.79 6.22
CA GLY A 117 5.57 0.11 5.13
C GLY A 117 5.43 -0.63 3.81
N CYS A 118 6.39 -1.50 3.46
CA CYS A 118 6.29 -2.34 2.27
C CYS A 118 5.02 -3.21 2.29
N VAL A 119 4.71 -3.85 3.42
CA VAL A 119 3.45 -4.60 3.59
C VAL A 119 2.23 -3.74 3.28
N ALA A 120 2.16 -2.53 3.85
CA ALA A 120 1.03 -1.63 3.61
C ALA A 120 0.92 -1.22 2.13
N GLY A 121 2.05 -0.88 1.49
CA GLY A 121 2.09 -0.52 0.07
C GLY A 121 1.65 -1.67 -0.84
N LEU A 122 2.17 -2.87 -0.61
CA LEU A 122 1.81 -4.07 -1.39
C LEU A 122 0.34 -4.45 -1.23
N LEU A 123 -0.23 -4.34 -0.02
CA LEU A 123 -1.65 -4.62 0.19
C LEU A 123 -2.55 -3.64 -0.57
N ILE A 124 -2.18 -2.35 -0.63
CA ILE A 124 -2.92 -1.35 -1.40
C ILE A 124 -2.77 -1.64 -2.91
N HIS A 125 -1.56 -1.97 -3.37
CA HIS A 125 -1.28 -2.34 -4.75
C HIS A 125 -2.14 -3.54 -5.18
N PHE A 126 -2.07 -4.66 -4.47
CA PHE A 126 -2.86 -5.86 -4.80
C PHE A 126 -4.38 -5.64 -4.70
N ALA A 127 -4.83 -4.78 -3.79
CA ALA A 127 -6.24 -4.41 -3.70
C ALA A 127 -6.73 -3.67 -4.96
N ARG A 128 -5.84 -2.92 -5.64
CA ARG A 128 -6.14 -2.31 -6.94
C ARG A 128 -6.08 -3.36 -8.06
N ASP A 129 -5.04 -4.18 -8.11
CA ASP A 129 -4.84 -5.20 -9.15
C ASP A 129 -6.01 -6.15 -9.32
N ILE A 130 -6.61 -6.62 -8.21
CA ILE A 130 -7.78 -7.51 -8.28
C ILE A 130 -8.98 -6.83 -8.94
N ALA A 131 -9.04 -5.51 -8.99
CA ALA A 131 -10.11 -4.73 -9.60
C ALA A 131 -9.88 -4.41 -11.08
N GLU A 132 -8.71 -4.71 -11.64
CA GLU A 132 -8.40 -4.48 -13.05
C GLU A 132 -9.06 -5.50 -13.98
N GLY A 133 -9.48 -6.63 -13.45
CA GLY A 133 -10.08 -7.72 -14.22
C GLY A 133 -9.07 -8.80 -14.59
N PRO A 134 -9.32 -9.59 -15.66
CA PRO A 134 -8.40 -10.63 -16.12
C PRO A 134 -7.03 -10.06 -16.51
N PRO A 135 -5.92 -10.78 -16.24
CA PRO A 135 -5.87 -12.16 -15.74
C PRO A 135 -6.11 -12.34 -14.25
N GLY A 136 -6.26 -11.27 -13.47
CA GLY A 136 -6.41 -11.32 -12.03
C GLY A 136 -5.11 -11.62 -11.27
N VAL A 137 -5.19 -11.75 -9.96
CA VAL A 137 -4.04 -11.94 -9.05
C VAL A 137 -4.13 -13.29 -8.33
N ARG A 138 -3.07 -14.07 -8.34
CA ARG A 138 -2.98 -15.36 -7.65
C ARG A 138 -2.69 -15.19 -6.16
N MET A 139 -3.66 -14.60 -5.44
CA MET A 139 -3.49 -14.15 -4.06
C MET A 139 -3.02 -15.25 -3.10
N LEU A 140 -3.42 -16.50 -3.32
CA LEU A 140 -3.12 -17.61 -2.42
C LEU A 140 -2.01 -18.55 -2.93
N TRP A 141 -1.25 -18.14 -3.94
CA TRP A 141 -0.09 -18.91 -4.37
C TRP A 141 0.94 -19.06 -3.22
N PRO A 142 1.59 -20.22 -3.01
CA PRO A 142 1.52 -21.47 -3.76
C PRO A 142 0.40 -22.45 -3.32
N ILE A 143 -0.42 -22.10 -2.34
CA ILE A 143 -1.47 -22.96 -1.80
C ILE A 143 -2.58 -23.19 -2.85
N ARG A 144 -2.93 -22.15 -3.58
CA ARG A 144 -3.89 -22.16 -4.68
C ARG A 144 -3.39 -21.34 -5.84
N ASP A 145 -3.50 -21.89 -7.05
CA ASP A 145 -3.15 -21.22 -8.31
C ASP A 145 -4.36 -20.56 -8.98
N THR A 146 -5.41 -20.28 -8.22
CA THR A 146 -6.61 -19.59 -8.74
C THR A 146 -6.39 -18.09 -8.72
N ALA A 147 -6.54 -17.44 -9.85
CA ALA A 147 -6.51 -15.98 -9.95
C ALA A 147 -7.82 -15.39 -9.41
N TRP A 148 -7.69 -14.31 -8.67
CA TRP A 148 -8.79 -13.53 -8.10
C TRP A 148 -8.97 -12.25 -8.88
N THR A 149 -10.22 -11.92 -9.18
CA THR A 149 -10.63 -10.65 -9.77
C THR A 149 -11.77 -10.05 -8.96
N ALA A 150 -11.84 -8.75 -8.91
CA ALA A 150 -12.97 -8.02 -8.34
C ALA A 150 -13.59 -7.10 -9.39
N SER A 151 -14.80 -6.63 -9.13
CA SER A 151 -15.44 -5.63 -9.96
C SER A 151 -14.70 -4.29 -9.87
N TYR A 152 -14.71 -3.51 -10.94
CA TYR A 152 -14.19 -2.14 -10.96
C TYR A 152 -14.79 -1.24 -9.86
N TRP A 153 -16.00 -1.52 -9.42
CA TRP A 153 -16.63 -0.84 -8.29
C TRP A 153 -15.82 -0.97 -6.99
N TRP A 154 -15.03 -2.04 -6.87
CA TRP A 154 -14.10 -2.22 -5.75
C TRP A 154 -13.02 -1.13 -5.73
N PHE A 155 -12.42 -0.84 -6.89
CA PHE A 155 -11.43 0.24 -7.00
C PHE A 155 -12.05 1.60 -6.68
N LEU A 156 -13.22 1.90 -7.25
CA LEU A 156 -13.93 3.15 -6.95
C LEU A 156 -14.27 3.27 -5.47
N ALA A 157 -14.78 2.21 -4.84
CA ALA A 157 -15.08 2.18 -3.41
C ALA A 157 -13.82 2.43 -2.57
N MET A 158 -12.69 1.87 -2.95
CA MET A 158 -11.40 2.07 -2.29
C MET A 158 -10.94 3.54 -2.39
N ILE A 159 -10.97 4.13 -3.57
CA ILE A 159 -10.61 5.55 -3.78
C ILE A 159 -11.55 6.47 -2.96
N ILE A 160 -12.86 6.24 -3.02
CA ILE A 160 -13.85 7.01 -2.25
C ILE A 160 -13.56 6.87 -0.75
N THR A 161 -13.34 5.66 -0.26
CA THR A 161 -13.11 5.40 1.16
C THR A 161 -11.85 6.10 1.66
N PHE A 162 -10.72 5.95 0.97
CA PHE A 162 -9.47 6.60 1.36
C PHE A 162 -9.59 8.13 1.35
N THR A 163 -10.24 8.68 0.32
CA THR A 163 -10.50 10.13 0.21
C THR A 163 -11.39 10.60 1.36
N ALA A 164 -12.51 9.94 1.60
CA ALA A 164 -13.46 10.30 2.64
C ALA A 164 -12.84 10.24 4.04
N VAL A 165 -12.13 9.15 4.36
CA VAL A 165 -11.39 9.01 5.63
C VAL A 165 -10.47 10.20 5.83
N ARG A 166 -9.65 10.51 4.82
CA ARG A 166 -8.71 11.62 4.94
C ARG A 166 -9.41 12.96 5.12
N LEU A 167 -10.47 13.24 4.36
CA LEU A 167 -11.22 14.49 4.45
C LEU A 167 -11.94 14.63 5.80
N ILE A 168 -12.60 13.58 6.28
CA ILE A 168 -13.29 13.57 7.58
C ILE A 168 -12.29 13.93 8.70
N PHE A 169 -11.15 13.28 8.77
CA PHE A 169 -10.14 13.56 9.80
C PHE A 169 -9.54 14.97 9.69
N MET A 170 -9.62 15.62 8.53
CA MET A 170 -9.15 16.99 8.33
C MET A 170 -10.19 18.03 8.72
N THR A 171 -11.47 17.73 8.56
CA THR A 171 -12.58 18.67 8.80
C THR A 171 -13.15 18.60 10.21
N THR A 172 -13.18 17.41 10.82
CA THR A 172 -13.81 17.21 12.12
C THR A 172 -12.94 17.57 13.31
N GLY A 173 -11.64 17.82 13.10
CA GLY A 173 -10.73 18.10 14.21
C GLY A 173 -10.62 16.98 15.25
N ILE A 174 -11.10 15.77 14.93
CA ILE A 174 -11.08 14.62 15.84
C ILE A 174 -9.65 14.42 16.36
N PRO A 175 -9.45 14.39 17.70
CA PRO A 175 -8.14 14.16 18.29
C PRO A 175 -7.57 12.84 17.78
N ARG A 176 -6.40 12.90 17.16
CA ARG A 176 -5.76 11.73 16.59
C ARG A 176 -5.23 10.83 17.71
N ARG A 177 -6.04 9.89 18.20
CA ARG A 177 -5.53 8.76 19.00
C ARG A 177 -4.80 7.79 18.05
N ARG A 178 -3.59 8.17 17.61
CA ARG A 178 -2.80 7.33 16.74
C ARG A 178 -2.13 6.20 17.52
N ALA A 179 -2.25 4.98 17.02
CA ALA A 179 -1.50 3.85 17.57
C ALA A 179 0.01 4.09 17.36
N ARG A 180 0.79 4.09 18.46
CA ARG A 180 2.25 4.27 18.45
C ARG A 180 2.95 2.93 18.22
N LEU A 181 2.89 2.44 16.99
CA LEU A 181 3.35 1.09 16.67
C LEU A 181 4.88 0.91 16.67
N PHE A 182 5.65 1.99 16.58
CA PHE A 182 7.09 1.95 16.34
C PHE A 182 7.93 2.68 17.40
N GLN A 183 7.34 3.09 18.51
CA GLN A 183 8.11 3.71 19.61
C GLN A 183 8.74 2.63 20.49
N PRO A 184 9.98 2.82 20.94
CA PRO A 184 10.57 1.95 21.95
C PRO A 184 9.74 2.04 23.25
N PRO A 185 9.68 0.97 24.06
CA PRO A 185 9.05 1.04 25.37
C PRO A 185 9.70 2.17 26.17
N VAL A 186 8.87 2.99 26.81
CA VAL A 186 9.34 4.06 27.69
C VAL A 186 10.14 3.40 28.80
N PRO A 187 11.41 3.81 29.05
CA PRO A 187 12.17 3.28 30.16
C PRO A 187 11.36 3.54 31.44
N VAL A 188 11.09 2.50 32.18
CA VAL A 188 10.53 2.64 33.54
C VAL A 188 11.63 3.29 34.37
N THR A 189 11.53 4.60 34.59
CA THR A 189 12.41 5.28 35.56
C THR A 189 12.06 4.74 36.94
N SER A 190 12.92 3.92 37.47
CA SER A 190 12.89 3.43 38.86
C SER A 190 13.25 4.55 39.84
N SER A 191 12.41 5.58 39.93
CA SER A 191 12.58 6.69 40.86
C SER A 191 11.37 6.78 41.82
N GLU A 192 11.13 5.71 42.54
CA GLU A 192 10.43 5.80 43.86
C GLU A 192 11.15 4.91 44.87
N THR A 193 12.38 5.30 45.22
CA THR A 193 12.90 4.97 46.51
C THR A 193 12.11 5.86 47.48
N ARG A 194 10.92 5.39 47.94
CA ARG A 194 10.27 5.95 49.08
C ARG A 194 11.25 5.82 50.26
N SER A 195 11.85 6.94 50.65
CA SER A 195 12.49 7.09 51.96
C SER A 195 11.41 6.88 53.01
N ILE A 196 11.43 5.73 53.67
CA ILE A 196 10.66 5.46 54.89
C ILE A 196 11.30 6.31 55.98
N PRO A 197 10.58 7.27 56.60
CA PRO A 197 11.12 7.96 57.77
C PRO A 197 11.14 6.97 58.96
N VAL A 198 12.29 6.89 59.64
CA VAL A 198 12.50 6.17 60.91
C VAL A 198 11.95 7.00 62.05
#